data_be2a318d24e5dd3d0dfd7b5ec9cf547e
#
_entry.id   be2a318d24e5dd3d0dfd7b5ec9cf547e
#
_cell.length_a   1.000
_cell.length_b   1.000
_cell.length_c   1.000
_cell.angle_alpha   90.00
_cell.angle_beta   90.00
_cell.angle_gamma   90.00
#
_symmetry.space_group_name_H-M   'P 1'
#
loop_
_entity.id
_entity.type
_entity.pdbx_description
1 polymer ?
#
loop_
_entity_poly.entity_id
_entity_poly.type
_entity_poly.pdbx_seq_one_letter_code
_entity_poly.pdbx_strand_id
1 'polypeptide(L)'
;MQKRHDLSARRHILSDVCRAAHSAGGAATIACVNIQLLSDLHLESNPDFRATPAPGADVLVLAGDIGSYQSGSQLERLGIADFGLRQFSPLPVSQGGAAWPTPVLFVPGNHEYDGLDFDDAQARLKEACQRLGLTWLEQATVVLGGVRFVGCTLWSDFDALTAREAASGHMTLGAQLKAREKAFRAANYYLKKNHSLRGGQPLLAEDVREQALVSQAWLRATLATPFDGPTVAVTHFAPTLDSADPRYGLNPGTAGFCNALDDLLPLASVWLHGHLHCPNDFVRSGCRVVANPLGYARKGEQAAFNPVGCIRVPARPTGKCY
;
A
#
# COMPACT_ATOMS: atom_id res chain seq x y z
N MET A 1 26.04 33.74 15.11
CA MET A 1 24.78 34.48 15.23
C MET A 1 23.90 34.03 14.12
N GLN A 2 23.01 33.16 14.46
CA GLN A 2 21.56 33.23 14.44
C GLN A 2 20.87 32.92 13.13
N LYS A 3 20.31 31.71 13.03
CA LYS A 3 18.94 31.46 12.56
C LYS A 3 18.42 30.17 13.20
N ARG A 4 17.88 30.26 14.40
CA ARG A 4 16.87 29.36 14.95
C ARG A 4 15.52 30.05 14.76
N HIS A 5 14.70 29.59 13.87
CA HIS A 5 13.26 29.72 13.69
C HIS A 5 12.91 28.71 12.60
N ASP A 6 12.05 27.79 12.73
CA ASP A 6 10.67 27.74 13.05
C ASP A 6 10.22 26.28 13.03
N LEU A 7 10.31 25.57 14.13
CA LEU A 7 9.80 24.20 14.30
C LEU A 7 8.47 24.13 15.10
N SER A 8 7.99 25.30 15.56
CA SER A 8 6.80 25.35 16.41
C SER A 8 5.47 25.45 15.63
N ALA A 9 5.47 26.03 14.44
CA ALA A 9 4.26 26.21 13.64
C ALA A 9 3.75 24.92 12.97
N ARG A 10 4.60 23.91 12.79
CA ARG A 10 4.22 22.66 12.10
C ARG A 10 3.51 21.63 12.98
N ARG A 11 3.49 21.81 14.31
CA ARG A 11 2.76 20.93 15.25
C ARG A 11 1.27 21.28 15.40
N HIS A 12 0.82 22.46 14.97
CA HIS A 12 -0.56 22.89 15.20
C HIS A 12 -1.54 22.48 14.11
N ILE A 13 -1.12 22.22 12.87
CA ILE A 13 -2.05 21.88 11.79
C ILE A 13 -2.61 20.45 11.96
N LEU A 14 -1.85 19.51 12.51
CA LEU A 14 -2.35 18.15 12.79
C LEU A 14 -3.24 18.07 14.04
N SER A 15 -3.11 19.06 14.99
CA SER A 15 -3.95 19.10 16.17
C SER A 15 -5.34 19.67 15.91
N ASP A 16 -5.50 20.52 14.90
CA ASP A 16 -6.76 21.23 14.65
C ASP A 16 -7.76 20.42 13.82
N VAL A 17 -7.29 19.50 12.98
CA VAL A 17 -8.17 18.52 12.30
C VAL A 17 -8.76 17.52 13.30
N CYS A 18 -8.04 17.19 14.38
CA CYS A 18 -8.57 16.38 15.49
C CYS A 18 -9.51 17.15 16.44
N ARG A 19 -9.44 18.49 16.50
CA ARG A 19 -10.28 19.29 17.42
C ARG A 19 -11.67 19.64 16.89
N ALA A 20 -11.89 19.63 15.57
CA ALA A 20 -13.21 19.91 15.00
C ALA A 20 -14.26 18.82 15.25
N ALA A 21 -13.84 17.62 15.70
CA ALA A 21 -14.74 16.51 16.05
C ALA A 21 -15.16 16.47 17.53
N HIS A 22 -14.78 17.45 18.37
CA HIS A 22 -14.94 17.39 19.83
C HIS A 22 -15.90 18.42 20.42
N SER A 23 -16.91 18.90 19.69
CA SER A 23 -17.92 19.81 20.24
C SER A 23 -19.36 19.29 20.13
N ALA A 24 -19.62 18.07 20.59
CA ALA A 24 -20.95 17.64 20.99
C ALA A 24 -20.78 16.55 22.06
N GLY A 25 -21.27 16.81 23.25
CA GLY A 25 -21.03 16.02 24.44
C GLY A 25 -21.39 14.54 24.34
N GLY A 26 -20.46 13.72 24.79
CA GLY A 26 -20.50 12.27 24.85
C GLY A 26 -19.31 11.70 24.09
N ALA A 27 -18.32 11.13 24.79
CA ALA A 27 -17.25 10.36 24.17
C ALA A 27 -17.89 9.15 23.47
N ALA A 28 -18.27 9.30 22.19
CA ALA A 28 -18.67 8.18 21.36
C ALA A 28 -17.42 7.30 21.17
N THR A 29 -17.38 6.20 21.91
CA THR A 29 -16.37 5.14 21.70
C THR A 29 -16.60 4.64 20.28
N ILE A 30 -15.67 4.92 19.35
CA ILE A 30 -15.73 4.35 18.01
C ILE A 30 -15.60 2.84 18.20
N ALA A 31 -16.71 2.13 18.05
CA ALA A 31 -16.75 0.68 18.26
C ALA A 31 -16.06 -0.09 17.12
N CYS A 32 -15.78 0.54 15.99
CA CYS A 32 -15.08 -0.02 14.84
C CYS A 32 -14.63 1.11 13.90
N VAL A 33 -13.63 0.82 13.05
CA VAL A 33 -13.24 1.66 11.91
C VAL A 33 -13.62 0.93 10.62
N ASN A 34 -14.33 1.60 9.74
CA ASN A 34 -14.72 1.08 8.41
C ASN A 34 -13.73 1.63 7.37
N ILE A 35 -13.03 0.72 6.72
CA ILE A 35 -11.99 1.05 5.74
C ILE A 35 -12.54 0.80 4.35
N GLN A 36 -12.58 1.82 3.48
CA GLN A 36 -12.69 1.61 2.03
C GLN A 36 -11.29 1.28 1.51
N LEU A 37 -11.15 0.18 0.78
CA LEU A 37 -9.89 -0.24 0.16
C LEU A 37 -10.00 -0.16 -1.35
N LEU A 38 -9.07 0.57 -1.99
CA LEU A 38 -8.89 0.59 -3.43
C LEU A 38 -7.42 0.34 -3.75
N SER A 39 -7.15 -0.46 -4.78
CA SER A 39 -5.80 -0.69 -5.30
C SER A 39 -5.82 -0.95 -6.81
N ASP A 40 -4.66 -0.87 -7.44
CA ASP A 40 -4.45 -1.24 -8.84
C ASP A 40 -5.45 -0.54 -9.79
N LEU A 41 -5.68 0.75 -9.58
CA LEU A 41 -6.63 1.53 -10.35
C LEU A 41 -6.13 1.79 -11.77
N HIS A 42 -4.81 1.84 -11.97
CA HIS A 42 -4.17 1.98 -13.27
C HIS A 42 -4.83 3.05 -14.13
N LEU A 43 -4.90 4.29 -13.61
CA LEU A 43 -5.58 5.39 -14.29
C LEU A 43 -4.96 5.75 -15.65
N GLU A 44 -3.71 5.32 -15.89
CA GLU A 44 -3.08 5.38 -17.21
C GLU A 44 -3.73 4.43 -18.22
N SER A 45 -4.36 3.37 -17.75
CA SER A 45 -5.04 2.33 -18.55
C SER A 45 -6.56 2.37 -18.40
N ASN A 46 -7.06 2.91 -17.29
CA ASN A 46 -8.50 3.05 -16.96
C ASN A 46 -8.86 4.54 -16.77
N PRO A 47 -8.71 5.40 -17.80
CA PRO A 47 -8.79 6.85 -17.66
C PRO A 47 -10.18 7.36 -17.26
N ASP A 48 -11.22 6.58 -17.55
CA ASP A 48 -12.61 6.94 -17.25
C ASP A 48 -13.03 6.55 -15.83
N PHE A 49 -12.16 5.84 -15.08
CA PHE A 49 -12.48 5.47 -13.71
C PHE A 49 -12.60 6.70 -12.81
N ARG A 50 -13.70 6.76 -12.07
CA ARG A 50 -13.94 7.77 -11.03
C ARG A 50 -14.32 7.06 -9.76
N ALA A 51 -13.53 7.32 -8.71
CA ALA A 51 -13.79 6.76 -7.40
C ALA A 51 -15.03 7.40 -6.76
N THR A 52 -15.76 6.59 -6.02
CA THR A 52 -16.91 7.02 -5.22
C THR A 52 -16.63 6.73 -3.76
N PRO A 53 -16.82 7.70 -2.85
CA PRO A 53 -16.71 7.44 -1.42
C PRO A 53 -17.71 6.38 -0.96
N ALA A 54 -17.24 5.39 -0.22
CA ALA A 54 -18.12 4.36 0.33
C ALA A 54 -18.98 4.94 1.47
N PRO A 55 -20.30 4.71 1.47
CA PRO A 55 -21.15 5.15 2.56
C PRO A 55 -20.71 4.54 3.90
N GLY A 56 -20.48 5.39 4.91
CA GLY A 56 -20.08 4.95 6.24
C GLY A 56 -18.62 4.54 6.37
N ALA A 57 -17.77 4.79 5.38
CA ALA A 57 -16.33 4.66 5.52
C ALA A 57 -15.78 5.77 6.44
N ASP A 58 -14.83 5.40 7.30
CA ASP A 58 -14.13 6.32 8.19
C ASP A 58 -12.75 6.72 7.62
N VAL A 59 -12.22 5.91 6.71
CA VAL A 59 -10.93 6.13 6.06
C VAL A 59 -10.89 5.44 4.69
N LEU A 60 -10.23 6.08 3.71
CA LEU A 60 -9.84 5.45 2.45
C LEU A 60 -8.39 4.99 2.52
N VAL A 61 -8.12 3.75 2.12
CA VAL A 61 -6.79 3.21 1.91
C VAL A 61 -6.58 2.98 0.41
N LEU A 62 -5.55 3.62 -0.15
CA LEU A 62 -5.05 3.41 -1.50
C LEU A 62 -3.80 2.52 -1.40
N ALA A 63 -3.93 1.26 -1.81
CA ALA A 63 -2.86 0.28 -1.66
C ALA A 63 -2.04 0.08 -2.95
N GLY A 64 -1.65 1.19 -3.59
CA GLY A 64 -0.71 1.25 -4.70
C GLY A 64 -1.31 1.05 -6.09
N ASP A 65 -0.50 1.33 -7.10
CA ASP A 65 -0.80 1.25 -8.53
C ASP A 65 -2.03 2.09 -8.90
N ILE A 66 -2.05 3.34 -8.42
CA ILE A 66 -3.12 4.30 -8.71
C ILE A 66 -2.93 4.87 -10.11
N GLY A 67 -1.71 5.25 -10.46
CA GLY A 67 -1.41 5.74 -11.79
C GLY A 67 0.08 5.76 -12.12
N SER A 68 0.38 5.58 -13.40
CA SER A 68 1.72 5.40 -13.94
C SER A 68 2.03 6.40 -15.04
N TYR A 69 3.32 6.79 -15.15
CA TYR A 69 3.85 7.62 -16.24
C TYR A 69 4.56 6.80 -17.32
N GLN A 70 4.12 5.56 -17.54
CA GLN A 70 4.60 4.78 -18.67
C GLN A 70 4.50 5.61 -19.95
N SER A 71 5.49 5.48 -20.84
CA SER A 71 5.54 6.20 -22.10
C SER A 71 4.25 6.00 -22.91
N GLY A 72 3.65 7.12 -23.34
CA GLY A 72 2.36 7.14 -24.03
C GLY A 72 1.15 6.93 -23.09
N SER A 73 1.31 6.94 -21.78
CA SER A 73 0.21 6.92 -20.82
C SER A 73 -0.66 8.19 -20.96
N GLN A 74 -1.90 8.10 -20.52
CA GLN A 74 -2.78 9.26 -20.57
C GLN A 74 -2.37 10.31 -19.51
N LEU A 75 -1.81 9.90 -18.38
CA LEU A 75 -1.29 10.82 -17.38
C LEU A 75 -0.13 11.65 -17.94
N GLU A 76 0.78 11.00 -18.68
CA GLU A 76 1.89 11.69 -19.37
C GLU A 76 1.37 12.66 -20.41
N ARG A 77 0.49 12.21 -21.32
CA ARG A 77 -0.04 13.02 -22.41
C ARG A 77 -0.84 14.24 -21.96
N LEU A 78 -1.56 14.14 -20.84
CA LEU A 78 -2.37 15.23 -20.28
C LEU A 78 -1.56 16.11 -19.32
N GLY A 79 -0.28 15.81 -19.08
CA GLY A 79 0.56 16.56 -18.14
C GLY A 79 0.06 16.50 -16.70
N ILE A 80 -0.61 15.43 -16.32
CA ILE A 80 -1.10 15.23 -14.95
C ILE A 80 0.10 14.89 -14.05
N ALA A 81 0.44 15.80 -13.12
CA ALA A 81 1.67 15.70 -12.31
C ALA A 81 1.46 15.12 -10.91
N ASP A 82 0.32 14.48 -10.65
CA ASP A 82 -0.06 13.99 -9.31
C ASP A 82 -0.45 12.51 -9.29
N PHE A 83 0.00 11.72 -10.26
CA PHE A 83 -0.25 10.28 -10.39
C PHE A 83 -1.75 9.91 -10.38
N GLY A 84 -2.64 10.88 -10.70
CA GLY A 84 -4.08 10.72 -10.60
C GLY A 84 -4.64 10.80 -9.19
N LEU A 85 -3.82 11.11 -8.19
CA LEU A 85 -4.20 11.14 -6.78
C LEU A 85 -5.16 12.27 -6.42
N ARG A 86 -5.29 13.32 -7.26
CA ARG A 86 -6.14 14.50 -6.97
C ARG A 86 -7.58 14.13 -6.65
N GLN A 87 -8.16 13.14 -7.33
CA GLN A 87 -9.56 12.75 -7.10
C GLN A 87 -9.85 12.25 -5.68
N PHE A 88 -8.82 11.88 -4.92
CA PHE A 88 -8.90 11.39 -3.55
C PHE A 88 -8.54 12.46 -2.51
N SER A 89 -8.24 13.69 -2.95
CA SER A 89 -7.83 14.75 -2.04
C SER A 89 -8.95 15.16 -1.09
N PRO A 90 -8.75 15.11 0.25
CA PRO A 90 -9.73 15.58 1.21
C PRO A 90 -9.79 17.13 1.29
N LEU A 91 -8.84 17.82 0.68
CA LEU A 91 -8.84 19.29 0.64
C LEU A 91 -10.04 19.81 -0.15
N PRO A 92 -10.59 20.99 0.21
CA PRO A 92 -11.65 21.65 -0.53
C PRO A 92 -11.26 21.91 -2.00
N VAL A 93 -12.26 21.93 -2.89
CA VAL A 93 -12.06 22.26 -4.31
C VAL A 93 -11.41 23.63 -4.49
N SER A 94 -11.75 24.61 -3.63
CA SER A 94 -11.13 25.95 -3.60
C SER A 94 -9.62 25.93 -3.32
N GLN A 95 -9.11 24.85 -2.72
CA GLN A 95 -7.69 24.63 -2.45
C GLN A 95 -7.05 23.66 -3.45
N GLY A 96 -7.72 23.37 -4.56
CA GLY A 96 -7.23 22.42 -5.58
C GLY A 96 -7.41 20.94 -5.24
N GLY A 97 -8.15 20.63 -4.18
CA GLY A 97 -8.53 19.27 -3.80
C GLY A 97 -9.80 18.78 -4.52
N ALA A 98 -10.35 17.67 -4.02
CA ALA A 98 -11.59 17.06 -4.51
C ALA A 98 -12.68 16.93 -3.43
N ALA A 99 -12.43 17.43 -2.23
CA ALA A 99 -13.31 17.32 -1.05
C ALA A 99 -13.71 15.87 -0.73
N TRP A 100 -12.75 14.95 -0.84
CA TRP A 100 -12.98 13.56 -0.41
C TRP A 100 -13.38 13.53 1.08
N PRO A 101 -14.45 12.83 1.47
CA PRO A 101 -15.09 13.05 2.76
C PRO A 101 -14.34 12.45 3.96
N THR A 102 -13.33 11.62 3.73
CA THR A 102 -12.58 10.92 4.79
C THR A 102 -11.08 11.15 4.66
N PRO A 103 -10.28 10.94 5.71
CA PRO A 103 -8.83 10.81 5.60
C PRO A 103 -8.45 9.77 4.54
N VAL A 104 -7.35 10.01 3.83
CA VAL A 104 -6.85 9.12 2.78
C VAL A 104 -5.42 8.72 3.10
N LEU A 105 -5.19 7.41 3.22
CA LEU A 105 -3.87 6.81 3.42
C LEU A 105 -3.40 6.24 2.07
N PHE A 106 -2.18 6.53 1.69
CA PHE A 106 -1.61 6.07 0.42
C PHE A 106 -0.28 5.35 0.63
N VAL A 107 -0.21 4.11 0.16
CA VAL A 107 1.00 3.32 -0.04
C VAL A 107 1.25 3.26 -1.54
N PRO A 108 2.45 3.60 -2.06
CA PRO A 108 2.72 3.46 -3.48
C PRO A 108 2.84 1.99 -3.89
N GLY A 109 2.52 1.71 -5.15
CA GLY A 109 2.80 0.44 -5.79
C GLY A 109 4.08 0.51 -6.63
N ASN A 110 4.29 -0.49 -7.48
CA ASN A 110 5.47 -0.49 -8.37
C ASN A 110 5.26 0.37 -9.62
N HIS A 111 4.03 0.52 -10.08
CA HIS A 111 3.73 1.29 -11.30
C HIS A 111 3.82 2.80 -11.12
N GLU A 112 3.78 3.32 -9.89
CA GLU A 112 4.09 4.72 -9.62
C GLU A 112 5.54 5.10 -9.97
N TYR A 113 6.44 4.12 -10.12
CA TYR A 113 7.85 4.35 -10.46
C TYR A 113 8.16 4.15 -11.94
N ASP A 114 7.19 3.72 -12.76
CA ASP A 114 7.38 3.46 -14.18
C ASP A 114 7.83 4.72 -14.95
N GLY A 115 8.84 4.56 -15.79
CA GLY A 115 9.40 5.63 -16.60
C GLY A 115 10.17 6.71 -15.83
N LEU A 116 10.37 6.54 -14.54
CA LEU A 116 11.01 7.50 -13.64
C LEU A 116 12.24 6.90 -12.95
N ASP A 117 13.13 7.78 -12.44
CA ASP A 117 14.12 7.35 -11.46
C ASP A 117 13.42 7.14 -10.11
N PHE A 118 13.80 6.07 -9.41
CA PHE A 118 13.16 5.61 -8.17
C PHE A 118 13.11 6.69 -7.09
N ASP A 119 14.23 7.34 -6.84
CA ASP A 119 14.34 8.34 -5.78
C ASP A 119 13.56 9.62 -6.14
N ASP A 120 13.59 10.02 -7.40
CA ASP A 120 12.80 11.14 -7.92
C ASP A 120 11.30 10.85 -7.84
N ALA A 121 10.87 9.64 -8.24
CA ALA A 121 9.47 9.23 -8.16
C ALA A 121 8.97 9.28 -6.71
N GLN A 122 9.75 8.73 -5.76
CA GLN A 122 9.40 8.75 -4.35
C GLN A 122 9.29 10.18 -3.79
N ALA A 123 10.20 11.06 -4.15
CA ALA A 123 10.16 12.48 -3.76
C ALA A 123 8.90 13.18 -4.31
N ARG A 124 8.59 12.97 -5.59
CA ARG A 124 7.40 13.53 -6.27
C ARG A 124 6.08 13.02 -5.65
N LEU A 125 6.00 11.72 -5.36
CA LEU A 125 4.82 11.11 -4.71
C LEU A 125 4.59 11.70 -3.31
N LYS A 126 5.65 11.81 -2.52
CA LYS A 126 5.58 12.40 -1.18
C LYS A 126 5.14 13.86 -1.22
N GLU A 127 5.68 14.65 -2.17
CA GLU A 127 5.26 16.03 -2.39
C GLU A 127 3.80 16.11 -2.85
N ALA A 128 3.37 15.25 -3.78
CA ALA A 128 1.98 15.19 -4.23
C ALA A 128 1.04 14.88 -3.06
N CYS A 129 1.36 13.91 -2.20
CA CYS A 129 0.59 13.62 -0.99
C CYS A 129 0.48 14.84 -0.07
N GLN A 130 1.59 15.54 0.21
CA GLN A 130 1.57 16.75 1.04
C GLN A 130 0.67 17.83 0.45
N ARG A 131 0.80 18.10 -0.84
CA ARG A 131 0.03 19.12 -1.57
C ARG A 131 -1.46 18.81 -1.63
N LEU A 132 -1.81 17.52 -1.72
CA LEU A 132 -3.19 17.05 -1.83
C LEU A 132 -3.83 16.69 -0.48
N GLY A 133 -3.10 16.75 0.63
CA GLY A 133 -3.60 16.40 1.96
C GLY A 133 -3.77 14.89 2.19
N LEU A 134 -3.10 14.04 1.41
CA LEU A 134 -3.06 12.60 1.63
C LEU A 134 -1.99 12.24 2.66
N THR A 135 -2.23 11.20 3.45
CA THR A 135 -1.23 10.65 4.35
C THR A 135 -0.32 9.69 3.58
N TRP A 136 0.95 10.06 3.42
CA TRP A 136 2.00 9.20 2.88
C TRP A 136 2.32 8.08 3.87
N LEU A 137 2.07 6.83 3.47
CA LEU A 137 2.20 5.66 4.33
C LEU A 137 3.31 4.70 3.87
N GLU A 138 4.37 5.20 3.26
CA GLU A 138 5.56 4.42 2.89
C GLU A 138 6.55 4.39 4.06
N GLN A 139 6.81 3.21 4.60
CA GLN A 139 7.57 2.97 5.83
C GLN A 139 7.13 3.94 6.96
N ALA A 140 5.82 4.04 7.14
CA ALA A 140 5.20 4.98 8.08
C ALA A 140 4.05 4.33 8.86
N THR A 141 3.74 4.96 9.98
CA THR A 141 2.67 4.52 10.88
C THR A 141 1.76 5.71 11.21
N VAL A 142 0.46 5.48 11.21
CA VAL A 142 -0.54 6.45 11.66
C VAL A 142 -1.60 5.78 12.52
N VAL A 143 -2.16 6.50 13.47
CA VAL A 143 -3.28 6.02 14.30
C VAL A 143 -4.52 6.84 13.98
N LEU A 144 -5.59 6.18 13.53
CA LEU A 144 -6.89 6.78 13.25
C LEU A 144 -7.98 5.97 13.93
N GLY A 145 -8.87 6.63 14.67
CA GLY A 145 -9.98 5.96 15.35
C GLY A 145 -9.57 4.85 16.32
N GLY A 146 -8.37 4.91 16.92
CA GLY A 146 -7.84 3.86 17.81
C GLY A 146 -7.27 2.64 17.06
N VAL A 147 -7.18 2.68 15.74
CA VAL A 147 -6.56 1.66 14.88
C VAL A 147 -5.19 2.16 14.42
N ARG A 148 -4.16 1.34 14.59
CA ARG A 148 -2.81 1.60 14.05
C ARG A 148 -2.72 1.08 12.62
N PHE A 149 -2.40 1.95 11.66
CA PHE A 149 -2.06 1.60 10.29
C PHE A 149 -0.55 1.62 10.12
N VAL A 150 0.00 0.54 9.59
CA VAL A 150 1.44 0.36 9.34
C VAL A 150 1.60 0.03 7.87
N GLY A 151 2.27 0.90 7.09
CA GLY A 151 2.31 0.72 5.64
C GLY A 151 3.67 0.85 5.01
N CYS A 152 3.87 0.10 3.92
CA CYS A 152 4.99 0.21 2.99
C CYS A 152 4.65 -0.49 1.66
N THR A 153 5.34 -0.13 0.58
CA THR A 153 5.21 -0.85 -0.71
C THR A 153 5.50 -2.35 -0.55
N LEU A 154 6.40 -2.72 0.34
CA LEU A 154 6.92 -4.05 0.65
C LEU A 154 7.86 -4.60 -0.42
N TRP A 155 7.53 -4.43 -1.72
CA TRP A 155 8.26 -5.04 -2.83
C TRP A 155 8.30 -6.57 -2.73
N SER A 156 9.15 -7.27 -3.51
CA SER A 156 9.34 -8.71 -3.42
C SER A 156 10.80 -9.08 -3.22
N ASP A 157 11.07 -10.04 -2.33
CA ASP A 157 12.40 -10.58 -2.10
C ASP A 157 12.76 -11.76 -3.04
N PHE A 158 11.78 -12.22 -3.82
CA PHE A 158 11.88 -13.34 -4.76
C PHE A 158 12.19 -14.71 -4.10
N ASP A 159 12.02 -14.82 -2.79
CA ASP A 159 12.27 -16.06 -2.05
C ASP A 159 10.99 -16.80 -1.66
N ALA A 160 9.80 -16.25 -1.95
CA ALA A 160 8.52 -16.77 -1.45
C ALA A 160 8.32 -18.27 -1.71
N LEU A 161 8.66 -18.76 -2.92
CA LEU A 161 8.46 -20.15 -3.30
C LEU A 161 9.38 -21.14 -2.56
N THR A 162 10.48 -20.67 -2.02
CA THR A 162 11.48 -21.52 -1.34
C THR A 162 11.53 -21.31 0.16
N ALA A 163 10.84 -20.28 0.66
CA ALA A 163 10.93 -19.85 2.06
C ALA A 163 10.56 -20.98 3.05
N ARG A 164 9.49 -21.73 2.77
CA ARG A 164 9.05 -22.84 3.64
C ARG A 164 10.06 -23.97 3.67
N GLU A 165 10.56 -24.40 2.51
CA GLU A 165 11.54 -25.49 2.38
C GLU A 165 12.90 -25.09 2.96
N ALA A 166 13.28 -23.82 2.77
CA ALA A 166 14.47 -23.24 3.37
C ALA A 166 14.40 -23.22 4.90
N ALA A 167 13.27 -22.76 5.45
CA ALA A 167 13.06 -22.69 6.90
C ALA A 167 13.02 -24.08 7.57
N SER A 168 12.54 -25.10 6.87
CA SER A 168 12.54 -26.50 7.36
C SER A 168 13.87 -27.23 7.18
N GLY A 169 14.89 -26.59 6.57
CA GLY A 169 16.18 -27.20 6.30
C GLY A 169 16.19 -28.24 5.16
N HIS A 170 15.08 -28.40 4.42
CA HIS A 170 14.97 -29.35 3.30
C HIS A 170 15.57 -28.82 1.99
N MET A 171 16.01 -27.55 1.96
CA MET A 171 16.58 -26.95 0.77
C MET A 171 18.01 -26.44 1.01
N THR A 172 18.93 -26.79 0.10
CA THR A 172 20.31 -26.29 0.16
C THR A 172 20.37 -24.83 -0.31
N LEU A 173 21.36 -24.08 0.16
CA LEU A 173 21.60 -22.71 -0.27
C LEU A 173 21.75 -22.61 -1.80
N GLY A 174 22.45 -23.56 -2.44
CA GLY A 174 22.60 -23.59 -3.90
C GLY A 174 21.27 -23.76 -4.64
N ALA A 175 20.32 -24.54 -4.08
CA ALA A 175 18.98 -24.68 -4.65
C ALA A 175 18.15 -23.41 -4.49
N GLN A 176 18.25 -22.73 -3.32
CA GLN A 176 17.60 -21.43 -3.07
C GLN A 176 18.09 -20.38 -4.08
N LEU A 177 19.41 -20.24 -4.26
CA LEU A 177 20.01 -19.30 -5.22
C LEU A 177 19.54 -19.56 -6.65
N LYS A 178 19.50 -20.82 -7.08
CA LYS A 178 19.00 -21.19 -8.43
C LYS A 178 17.51 -20.86 -8.60
N ALA A 179 16.69 -21.04 -7.57
CA ALA A 179 15.28 -20.67 -7.64
C ALA A 179 15.11 -19.15 -7.75
N ARG A 180 15.86 -18.38 -6.95
CA ARG A 180 15.89 -16.91 -7.01
C ARG A 180 16.34 -16.40 -8.38
N GLU A 181 17.38 -16.98 -8.97
CA GLU A 181 17.80 -16.61 -10.31
C GLU A 181 16.71 -16.83 -11.36
N LYS A 182 15.92 -17.90 -11.24
CA LYS A 182 14.76 -18.12 -12.13
C LYS A 182 13.70 -17.04 -11.93
N ALA A 183 13.41 -16.68 -10.67
CA ALA A 183 12.46 -15.61 -10.34
C ALA A 183 12.97 -14.25 -10.87
N PHE A 184 14.25 -13.93 -10.69
CA PHE A 184 14.87 -12.72 -11.23
C PHE A 184 14.76 -12.63 -12.75
N ARG A 185 15.05 -13.73 -13.47
CA ARG A 185 14.90 -13.74 -14.93
C ARG A 185 13.45 -13.50 -15.37
N ALA A 186 12.50 -14.11 -14.67
CA ALA A 186 11.08 -13.88 -14.94
C ALA A 186 10.67 -12.41 -14.69
N ALA A 187 11.09 -11.84 -13.56
CA ALA A 187 10.79 -10.46 -13.22
C ALA A 187 11.47 -9.46 -14.15
N ASN A 188 12.76 -9.63 -14.46
CA ASN A 188 13.53 -8.73 -15.30
C ASN A 188 13.00 -8.62 -16.74
N TYR A 189 12.27 -9.63 -17.22
CA TYR A 189 11.55 -9.55 -18.50
C TYR A 189 10.48 -8.45 -18.49
N TYR A 190 9.79 -8.25 -17.35
CA TYR A 190 8.76 -7.21 -17.19
C TYR A 190 9.37 -5.89 -16.74
N LEU A 191 10.28 -5.89 -15.75
CA LEU A 191 10.91 -4.68 -15.22
C LEU A 191 11.60 -3.84 -16.30
N LYS A 192 12.26 -4.49 -17.27
CA LYS A 192 12.86 -3.80 -18.42
C LYS A 192 11.86 -3.06 -19.29
N LYS A 193 10.58 -3.47 -19.29
CA LYS A 193 9.52 -2.80 -20.05
C LYS A 193 8.93 -1.60 -19.33
N ASN A 194 9.07 -1.56 -18.02
CA ASN A 194 8.56 -0.48 -17.18
C ASN A 194 9.44 0.77 -17.26
N HIS A 195 10.67 0.65 -17.76
CA HIS A 195 11.64 1.74 -17.92
C HIS A 195 11.92 2.51 -16.63
N SER A 196 11.68 1.90 -15.47
CA SER A 196 12.06 2.48 -14.18
C SER A 196 13.57 2.46 -14.05
N LEU A 197 14.13 3.53 -13.44
CA LEU A 197 15.55 3.69 -13.25
C LEU A 197 15.88 3.80 -11.75
N ARG A 198 17.14 3.54 -11.42
CA ARG A 198 17.73 3.87 -10.11
C ARG A 198 19.14 4.40 -10.34
N GLY A 199 19.37 5.66 -9.99
CA GLY A 199 20.64 6.31 -10.30
C GLY A 199 20.98 6.31 -11.79
N GLY A 200 19.99 6.44 -12.66
CA GLY A 200 20.14 6.44 -14.11
C GLY A 200 20.38 5.06 -14.74
N GLN A 201 20.37 3.97 -13.97
CA GLN A 201 20.45 2.59 -14.47
C GLN A 201 19.08 1.90 -14.40
N PRO A 202 18.76 0.90 -15.25
CA PRO A 202 17.50 0.17 -15.17
C PRO A 202 17.31 -0.44 -13.79
N LEU A 203 16.14 -0.20 -13.18
CA LEU A 203 15.71 -0.84 -11.93
C LEU A 203 15.37 -2.30 -12.23
N LEU A 204 16.14 -3.23 -11.69
CA LEU A 204 15.98 -4.66 -11.93
C LEU A 204 15.67 -5.44 -10.64
N ALA A 205 15.54 -6.75 -10.75
CA ALA A 205 15.10 -7.61 -9.64
C ALA A 205 16.04 -7.55 -8.42
N GLU A 206 17.31 -7.32 -8.63
CA GLU A 206 18.30 -7.13 -7.58
C GLU A 206 17.99 -5.88 -6.73
N ASP A 207 17.70 -4.75 -7.38
CA ASP A 207 17.34 -3.49 -6.73
C ASP A 207 15.97 -3.62 -6.03
N VAL A 208 15.00 -4.25 -6.67
CA VAL A 208 13.67 -4.54 -6.10
C VAL A 208 13.82 -5.37 -4.82
N ARG A 209 14.68 -6.42 -4.85
CA ARG A 209 14.96 -7.24 -3.67
C ARG A 209 15.58 -6.42 -2.53
N GLU A 210 16.51 -5.53 -2.84
CA GLU A 210 17.11 -4.65 -1.82
C GLU A 210 16.04 -3.83 -1.10
N GLN A 211 15.12 -3.21 -1.87
CA GLN A 211 13.99 -2.45 -1.30
C GLN A 211 13.07 -3.35 -0.46
N ALA A 212 12.81 -4.58 -0.93
CA ALA A 212 12.00 -5.54 -0.20
C ALA A 212 12.60 -5.89 1.15
N LEU A 213 13.91 -6.16 1.21
CA LEU A 213 14.59 -6.52 2.46
C LEU A 213 14.58 -5.36 3.47
N VAL A 214 14.76 -4.11 3.00
CA VAL A 214 14.65 -2.91 3.83
C VAL A 214 13.23 -2.77 4.37
N SER A 215 12.22 -2.89 3.51
CA SER A 215 10.80 -2.81 3.88
C SER A 215 10.40 -3.90 4.87
N GLN A 216 10.83 -5.15 4.65
CA GLN A 216 10.55 -6.27 5.54
C GLN A 216 11.20 -6.08 6.93
N ALA A 217 12.45 -5.60 6.99
CA ALA A 217 13.13 -5.33 8.24
C ALA A 217 12.41 -4.25 9.06
N TRP A 218 12.01 -3.15 8.39
CA TRP A 218 11.24 -2.08 9.01
C TRP A 218 9.87 -2.58 9.48
N LEU A 219 9.17 -3.34 8.65
CA LEU A 219 7.83 -3.87 8.95
C LEU A 219 7.85 -4.81 10.14
N ARG A 220 8.84 -5.73 10.22
CA ARG A 220 9.04 -6.62 11.37
C ARG A 220 9.24 -5.84 12.67
N ALA A 221 10.12 -4.87 12.67
CA ALA A 221 10.39 -4.04 13.84
C ALA A 221 9.15 -3.25 14.27
N THR A 222 8.42 -2.69 13.31
CA THR A 222 7.24 -1.87 13.57
C THR A 222 6.06 -2.69 14.08
N LEU A 223 5.76 -3.85 13.48
CA LEU A 223 4.68 -4.73 13.90
C LEU A 223 4.97 -5.35 15.28
N ALA A 224 6.23 -5.64 15.60
CA ALA A 224 6.63 -6.14 16.92
C ALA A 224 6.48 -5.10 18.04
N THR A 225 6.36 -3.81 17.70
CA THR A 225 6.16 -2.75 18.69
C THR A 225 4.74 -2.86 19.27
N PRO A 226 4.58 -3.01 20.62
CA PRO A 226 3.28 -3.11 21.25
C PRO A 226 2.38 -1.91 20.93
N PHE A 227 1.10 -2.18 20.72
CA PHE A 227 0.08 -1.16 20.52
C PHE A 227 -1.23 -1.60 21.21
N ASP A 228 -1.83 -0.69 21.96
CA ASP A 228 -3.10 -0.95 22.63
C ASP A 228 -4.29 -0.65 21.68
N GLY A 229 -4.51 -1.57 20.76
CA GLY A 229 -5.55 -1.49 19.73
C GLY A 229 -5.29 -2.45 18.57
N PRO A 230 -6.22 -2.53 17.61
CA PRO A 230 -6.02 -3.31 16.40
C PRO A 230 -4.95 -2.66 15.52
N THR A 231 -4.18 -3.50 14.83
CA THR A 231 -3.21 -3.07 13.83
C THR A 231 -3.66 -3.53 12.45
N VAL A 232 -3.63 -2.62 11.49
CA VAL A 232 -3.86 -2.86 10.07
C VAL A 232 -2.53 -2.68 9.34
N ALA A 233 -2.00 -3.75 8.75
CA ALA A 233 -0.88 -3.67 7.83
C ALA A 233 -1.41 -3.31 6.44
N VAL A 234 -0.71 -2.41 5.74
CA VAL A 234 -1.06 -1.98 4.38
C VAL A 234 0.19 -2.13 3.51
N THR A 235 0.13 -3.00 2.53
CA THR A 235 1.23 -3.15 1.57
C THR A 235 0.70 -3.11 0.14
N HIS A 236 1.57 -2.87 -0.85
CA HIS A 236 1.16 -3.09 -2.23
C HIS A 236 1.39 -4.55 -2.61
N PHE A 237 2.59 -5.08 -2.41
CA PHE A 237 2.87 -6.50 -2.66
C PHE A 237 2.22 -7.41 -1.61
N ALA A 238 1.84 -8.62 -2.05
CA ALA A 238 1.18 -9.58 -1.19
C ALA A 238 2.13 -10.13 -0.10
N PRO A 239 1.66 -10.29 1.16
CA PRO A 239 2.48 -10.79 2.26
C PRO A 239 2.68 -12.31 2.23
N THR A 240 1.81 -13.05 1.55
CA THR A 240 1.78 -14.53 1.60
C THR A 240 1.47 -15.13 0.22
N LEU A 241 1.94 -16.34 -0.02
CA LEU A 241 1.61 -17.11 -1.22
C LEU A 241 0.13 -17.52 -1.30
N ASP A 242 -0.61 -17.50 -0.19
CA ASP A 242 -2.05 -17.77 -0.20
C ASP A 242 -2.84 -16.69 -0.95
N SER A 243 -2.25 -15.50 -1.17
CA SER A 243 -2.82 -14.45 -2.02
C SER A 243 -2.60 -14.69 -3.51
N ALA A 244 -1.76 -15.67 -3.91
CA ALA A 244 -1.45 -15.90 -5.32
C ALA A 244 -2.72 -16.23 -6.11
N ASP A 245 -2.81 -15.70 -7.34
CA ASP A 245 -3.93 -15.94 -8.22
C ASP A 245 -4.00 -17.43 -8.64
N PRO A 246 -5.06 -18.15 -8.26
CA PRO A 246 -5.19 -19.57 -8.55
C PRO A 246 -5.24 -19.89 -10.05
N ARG A 247 -5.58 -18.91 -10.90
CA ARG A 247 -5.64 -19.08 -12.36
C ARG A 247 -4.29 -19.42 -12.97
N TYR A 248 -3.20 -18.97 -12.34
CA TYR A 248 -1.83 -19.13 -12.87
C TYR A 248 -1.01 -20.19 -12.13
N GLY A 249 -1.50 -20.65 -10.94
CA GLY A 249 -0.74 -21.54 -10.07
C GLY A 249 0.57 -20.92 -9.58
N LEU A 250 1.36 -21.70 -8.83
CA LEU A 250 2.66 -21.25 -8.36
C LEU A 250 3.75 -21.55 -9.42
N ASN A 251 4.42 -20.51 -9.86
CA ASN A 251 5.51 -20.58 -10.86
C ASN A 251 6.60 -19.56 -10.49
N PRO A 252 7.79 -19.57 -11.15
CA PRO A 252 8.87 -18.65 -10.77
C PRO A 252 8.49 -17.17 -10.79
N GLY A 253 7.53 -16.77 -11.63
CA GLY A 253 7.01 -15.40 -11.66
C GLY A 253 6.24 -15.04 -10.37
N THR A 254 5.57 -16.00 -9.74
CA THR A 254 4.81 -15.75 -8.50
C THR A 254 5.68 -15.16 -7.39
N ALA A 255 6.97 -15.51 -7.34
CA ALA A 255 7.92 -14.95 -6.39
C ALA A 255 8.22 -13.46 -6.63
N GLY A 256 7.84 -12.90 -7.79
CA GLY A 256 7.90 -11.46 -8.06
C GLY A 256 6.64 -10.70 -7.62
N PHE A 257 5.60 -11.40 -7.17
CA PHE A 257 4.31 -10.81 -6.78
C PHE A 257 3.99 -11.01 -5.28
N CYS A 258 4.47 -12.10 -4.70
CA CYS A 258 4.19 -12.50 -3.32
C CYS A 258 5.47 -12.60 -2.50
N ASN A 259 5.34 -12.35 -1.21
CA ASN A 259 6.32 -12.66 -0.19
C ASN A 259 5.88 -13.90 0.62
N ALA A 260 6.68 -14.36 1.56
CA ALA A 260 6.33 -15.41 2.52
C ALA A 260 6.54 -14.90 3.94
N LEU A 261 5.70 -13.96 4.36
CA LEU A 261 5.74 -13.30 5.66
C LEU A 261 4.62 -13.80 6.58
N ASP A 262 4.28 -15.09 6.46
CA ASP A 262 3.22 -15.73 7.25
C ASP A 262 3.46 -15.59 8.77
N ASP A 263 4.70 -15.47 9.19
CA ASP A 263 5.10 -15.23 10.58
C ASP A 263 4.74 -13.84 11.11
N LEU A 264 4.49 -12.86 10.22
CA LEU A 264 4.06 -11.52 10.59
C LEU A 264 2.53 -11.38 10.66
N LEU A 265 1.78 -12.26 10.01
CA LEU A 265 0.31 -12.19 9.98
C LEU A 265 -0.30 -12.13 11.39
N PRO A 266 0.16 -12.91 12.40
CA PRO A 266 -0.40 -12.82 13.76
C PRO A 266 -0.24 -11.46 14.45
N LEU A 267 0.63 -10.59 13.94
CA LEU A 267 0.90 -9.27 14.50
C LEU A 267 -0.04 -8.19 13.98
N ALA A 268 -0.90 -8.52 12.99
CA ALA A 268 -1.90 -7.63 12.43
C ALA A 268 -3.30 -8.25 12.52
N SER A 269 -4.32 -7.44 12.79
CA SER A 269 -5.72 -7.88 12.77
C SER A 269 -6.23 -7.99 11.32
N VAL A 270 -5.76 -7.07 10.46
CA VAL A 270 -6.08 -7.03 9.03
C VAL A 270 -4.81 -6.70 8.26
N TRP A 271 -4.66 -7.33 7.09
CA TRP A 271 -3.62 -7.01 6.12
C TRP A 271 -4.26 -6.66 4.78
N LEU A 272 -4.06 -5.43 4.32
CA LEU A 272 -4.58 -4.90 3.07
C LEU A 272 -3.46 -4.90 2.03
N HIS A 273 -3.75 -5.36 0.80
CA HIS A 273 -2.76 -5.33 -0.28
C HIS A 273 -3.38 -5.18 -1.67
N GLY A 274 -2.56 -5.06 -2.70
CA GLY A 274 -2.89 -5.00 -4.12
C GLY A 274 -2.04 -5.95 -4.96
N HIS A 275 -1.57 -5.46 -6.13
CA HIS A 275 -0.54 -5.99 -7.02
C HIS A 275 -0.93 -7.20 -7.87
N LEU A 276 -1.69 -8.14 -7.33
CA LEU A 276 -2.00 -9.41 -8.02
C LEU A 276 -3.16 -9.30 -9.01
N HIS A 277 -3.90 -8.20 -9.03
CA HIS A 277 -5.16 -8.04 -9.77
C HIS A 277 -6.13 -9.21 -9.55
N CYS A 278 -6.04 -9.81 -8.37
CA CYS A 278 -6.90 -10.90 -7.92
C CYS A 278 -7.48 -10.52 -6.55
N PRO A 279 -8.81 -10.40 -6.42
CA PRO A 279 -9.42 -10.07 -5.15
C PRO A 279 -9.19 -11.20 -4.15
N ASN A 280 -8.89 -10.82 -2.92
CA ASN A 280 -8.66 -11.73 -1.81
C ASN A 280 -9.47 -11.28 -0.58
N ASP A 281 -10.05 -12.23 0.14
CA ASP A 281 -10.64 -12.02 1.46
C ASP A 281 -10.66 -13.35 2.22
N PHE A 282 -9.63 -13.58 3.00
CA PHE A 282 -9.49 -14.81 3.79
C PHE A 282 -8.83 -14.52 5.15
N VAL A 283 -8.92 -15.47 6.06
CA VAL A 283 -8.26 -15.40 7.37
C VAL A 283 -7.12 -16.41 7.43
N ARG A 284 -5.93 -15.95 7.79
CA ARG A 284 -4.74 -16.76 8.02
C ARG A 284 -4.08 -16.36 9.33
N SER A 285 -3.80 -17.34 10.21
CA SER A 285 -3.13 -17.10 11.50
C SER A 285 -3.78 -15.97 12.33
N GLY A 286 -5.13 -15.82 12.26
CA GLY A 286 -5.88 -14.78 12.96
C GLY A 286 -5.90 -13.42 12.27
N CYS A 287 -5.16 -13.23 11.19
CA CYS A 287 -5.17 -12.03 10.36
C CYS A 287 -6.15 -12.18 9.19
N ARG A 288 -7.01 -11.21 8.96
CA ARG A 288 -7.82 -11.14 7.74
C ARG A 288 -7.01 -10.45 6.65
N VAL A 289 -6.72 -11.17 5.55
CA VAL A 289 -5.98 -10.67 4.39
C VAL A 289 -6.96 -10.28 3.32
N VAL A 290 -6.90 -9.03 2.84
CA VAL A 290 -7.87 -8.49 1.88
C VAL A 290 -7.17 -7.73 0.75
N ALA A 291 -7.60 -7.99 -0.49
CA ALA A 291 -7.24 -7.23 -1.67
C ALA A 291 -8.49 -6.89 -2.48
N ASN A 292 -8.57 -5.65 -2.98
CA ASN A 292 -9.68 -5.16 -3.80
C ASN A 292 -9.14 -4.37 -5.01
N PRO A 293 -8.47 -5.08 -5.95
CA PRO A 293 -7.87 -4.46 -7.12
C PRO A 293 -8.92 -4.20 -8.22
N LEU A 294 -8.81 -3.05 -8.90
CA LEU A 294 -9.54 -2.81 -10.16
C LEU A 294 -8.91 -3.61 -11.30
N GLY A 295 -7.60 -3.57 -11.40
CA GLY A 295 -6.84 -4.23 -12.47
C GLY A 295 -7.04 -3.56 -13.84
N TYR A 296 -6.66 -4.27 -14.89
CA TYR A 296 -6.82 -3.80 -16.27
C TYR A 296 -8.20 -4.16 -16.81
N ALA A 297 -9.08 -3.16 -16.98
CA ALA A 297 -10.44 -3.37 -17.51
C ALA A 297 -10.45 -4.09 -18.88
N ARG A 298 -9.46 -3.82 -19.74
CA ARG A 298 -9.29 -4.51 -21.03
C ARG A 298 -9.03 -6.02 -20.92
N LYS A 299 -8.62 -6.51 -19.74
CA LYS A 299 -8.40 -7.93 -19.46
C LYS A 299 -9.57 -8.56 -18.70
N GLY A 300 -10.60 -7.78 -18.35
CA GLY A 300 -11.75 -8.26 -17.58
C GLY A 300 -11.43 -8.45 -16.08
N GLU A 301 -10.34 -7.89 -15.56
CA GLU A 301 -9.90 -8.08 -14.17
C GLU A 301 -10.81 -7.38 -13.17
N GLN A 302 -11.56 -6.35 -13.59
CA GLN A 302 -12.47 -5.58 -12.76
C GLN A 302 -13.73 -6.30 -12.30
N ALA A 303 -14.00 -7.53 -12.76
CA ALA A 303 -15.30 -8.20 -12.55
C ALA A 303 -15.70 -8.38 -11.08
N ALA A 304 -14.72 -8.51 -10.17
CA ALA A 304 -14.95 -8.68 -8.74
C ALA A 304 -14.56 -7.45 -7.91
N PHE A 305 -14.16 -6.34 -8.56
CA PHE A 305 -13.83 -5.09 -7.88
C PHE A 305 -15.08 -4.48 -7.22
N ASN A 306 -14.97 -4.12 -5.94
CA ASN A 306 -16.03 -3.43 -5.21
C ASN A 306 -15.61 -1.98 -4.88
N PRO A 307 -16.07 -0.98 -5.64
CA PRO A 307 -15.62 0.41 -5.46
C PRO A 307 -16.07 1.04 -4.14
N VAL A 308 -17.12 0.52 -3.51
CA VAL A 308 -17.73 1.06 -2.28
C VAL A 308 -17.78 0.05 -1.13
N GLY A 309 -17.03 -1.03 -1.22
CA GLY A 309 -16.93 -2.02 -0.17
C GLY A 309 -16.18 -1.49 1.06
N CYS A 310 -16.66 -1.80 2.25
CA CYS A 310 -16.00 -1.46 3.51
C CYS A 310 -15.52 -2.70 4.26
N ILE A 311 -14.31 -2.62 4.77
CA ILE A 311 -13.69 -3.59 5.67
C ILE A 311 -13.82 -3.06 7.08
N ARG A 312 -14.56 -3.79 7.93
CA ARG A 312 -14.78 -3.39 9.33
C ARG A 312 -13.66 -3.92 10.21
N VAL A 313 -13.00 -3.03 10.94
CA VAL A 313 -12.00 -3.35 11.95
C VAL A 313 -12.59 -3.01 13.31
N PRO A 314 -12.89 -3.99 14.19
CA PRO A 314 -13.39 -3.72 15.52
C PRO A 314 -12.32 -3.00 16.35
N ALA A 315 -12.64 -1.81 16.86
CA ALA A 315 -11.83 -1.20 17.89
C ALA A 315 -12.02 -2.03 19.18
N ARG A 316 -10.95 -2.26 19.96
CA ARG A 316 -11.12 -2.91 21.26
C ARG A 316 -12.04 -2.04 22.12
N PRO A 317 -12.99 -2.62 22.91
CA PRO A 317 -13.70 -1.87 23.91
C PRO A 317 -12.67 -1.27 24.87
N THR A 318 -12.61 0.05 24.94
CA THR A 318 -11.90 0.74 26.01
C THR A 318 -12.64 0.45 27.29
N GLY A 319 -12.11 -0.45 28.15
CA GLY A 319 -12.65 -0.63 29.49
C GLY A 319 -12.92 -2.07 29.91
N LYS A 320 -11.92 -2.72 30.49
CA LYS A 320 -12.10 -3.36 31.81
C LYS A 320 -11.06 -2.72 32.71
N CYS A 321 -11.51 -1.72 33.47
CA CYS A 321 -10.87 -1.41 34.75
C CYS A 321 -11.02 -2.66 35.62
N TYR A 322 -9.91 -3.27 36.04
CA TYR A 322 -9.84 -4.16 37.17
C TYR A 322 -9.52 -3.36 38.41
#